data_3dc33fdfe8042d21d81dfda338ba4df1
#
_entry.id   3dc33fdfe8042d21d81dfda338ba4df1
#
_cell.length_a   1.000
_cell.length_b   1.000
_cell.length_c   1.000
_cell.angle_alpha   90.00
_cell.angle_beta   90.00
_cell.angle_gamma   90.00
#
_symmetry.space_group_name_H-M   'P 1'
#
loop_
_entity.id
_entity.type
_entity.pdbx_description
1 polymer ?
#
loop_
_entity_poly.entity_id
_entity_poly.type
_entity_poly.pdbx_seq_one_letter_code
_entity_poly.pdbx_strand_id
1 'polypeptide(L)'
;MSNPERMFVSIVTVTYNPGELLEPTMRSVAEQVGVQIDYVVVDGASKDGTVERLRAFGEQVQGELVQGQPVHGGSLVFRWVSEPDRGLYDAMNKGLVMAQGDYVLFLNAGDTLAHPRVLADLWSERKGAAVYYGQAMVVESMGGRELGLRKPLPPQHLNWRSLRFGMVVSHQAFVIKRERALPYDLQYRICADIDWMIRCLRALDPGALGPEVVSSKALGVHFADRVLVHFLDGGLSSQRRKAAWKERFLIMSRHYGPLNNLLNHGWIVIRYVLRRFVPNFA
;
A
#
# COMPACT_ATOMS: atom_id res chain seq x y z
N MET A 1 18.45 -11.13 13.83
CA MET A 1 17.59 -12.34 13.76
C MET A 1 16.17 -11.87 14.08
N SER A 2 15.22 -12.06 13.18
CA SER A 2 13.82 -11.71 13.41
C SER A 2 13.23 -12.58 14.53
N ASN A 3 12.57 -11.97 15.50
CA ASN A 3 11.82 -12.73 16.50
C ASN A 3 10.56 -13.30 15.81
N PRO A 4 10.42 -14.64 15.66
CA PRO A 4 9.29 -15.23 14.93
C PRO A 4 7.93 -14.96 15.56
N GLU A 5 7.90 -14.40 16.77
CA GLU A 5 6.67 -14.03 17.45
C GLU A 5 6.13 -12.64 17.03
N ARG A 6 6.93 -11.80 16.39
CA ARG A 6 6.56 -10.47 15.94
C ARG A 6 6.67 -10.33 14.43
N MET A 7 5.76 -9.58 13.84
CA MET A 7 5.84 -9.20 12.43
C MET A 7 7.04 -8.28 12.22
N PHE A 8 7.91 -8.59 11.25
CA PHE A 8 8.95 -7.67 10.78
C PHE A 8 8.53 -7.08 9.43
N VAL A 9 8.21 -5.81 9.39
CA VAL A 9 7.66 -5.13 8.23
C VAL A 9 8.48 -3.92 7.83
N SER A 10 8.84 -3.84 6.53
CA SER A 10 9.33 -2.59 5.95
C SER A 10 8.13 -1.73 5.54
N ILE A 11 8.08 -0.51 6.06
CA ILE A 11 7.13 0.50 5.61
C ILE A 11 7.91 1.45 4.71
N VAL A 12 7.45 1.57 3.46
CA VAL A 12 8.10 2.41 2.44
C VAL A 12 7.21 3.63 2.19
N THR A 13 7.72 4.80 2.55
CA THR A 13 7.12 6.09 2.20
C THR A 13 7.89 6.72 1.07
N VAL A 14 7.19 7.16 0.02
CA VAL A 14 7.78 7.93 -1.08
C VAL A 14 7.21 9.33 -1.07
N THR A 15 8.06 10.32 -1.40
CA THR A 15 7.68 11.72 -1.26
C THR A 15 8.42 12.61 -2.24
N TYR A 16 7.77 13.73 -2.63
CA TYR A 16 8.36 14.84 -3.38
C TYR A 16 7.62 16.13 -3.06
N ASN A 17 8.31 17.08 -2.41
CA ASN A 17 7.75 18.33 -1.90
C ASN A 17 6.43 18.14 -1.14
N PRO A 18 6.38 17.28 -0.12
CA PRO A 18 5.14 16.94 0.59
C PRO A 18 4.63 18.06 1.51
N GLY A 19 5.45 19.07 1.79
CA GLY A 19 5.12 20.07 2.81
C GLY A 19 4.90 19.44 4.18
N GLU A 20 3.77 19.75 4.79
CA GLU A 20 3.40 19.26 6.13
C GLU A 20 2.83 17.82 6.13
N LEU A 21 2.55 17.24 4.95
CA LEU A 21 1.91 15.93 4.85
C LEU A 21 2.80 14.76 5.31
N LEU A 22 4.13 14.94 5.30
CA LEU A 22 5.06 13.88 5.64
C LEU A 22 5.09 13.58 7.14
N GLU A 23 5.02 14.59 7.99
CA GLU A 23 5.17 14.43 9.43
C GLU A 23 4.11 13.53 10.08
N PRO A 24 2.79 13.69 9.81
CA PRO A 24 1.76 12.79 10.33
C PRO A 24 1.96 11.33 9.85
N THR A 25 2.43 11.13 8.62
CA THR A 25 2.76 9.78 8.11
C THR A 25 3.90 9.16 8.93
N MET A 26 5.01 9.87 9.10
CA MET A 26 6.15 9.40 9.89
C MET A 26 5.76 9.09 11.34
N ARG A 27 4.97 9.97 11.96
CA ARG A 27 4.46 9.79 13.32
C ARG A 27 3.60 8.54 13.45
N SER A 28 2.67 8.29 12.52
CA SER A 28 1.80 7.12 12.54
C SER A 28 2.57 5.79 12.43
N VAL A 29 3.73 5.83 11.76
CA VAL A 29 4.65 4.68 11.67
C VAL A 29 5.43 4.53 12.97
N ALA A 30 5.97 5.61 13.54
CA ALA A 30 6.73 5.59 14.78
C ALA A 30 5.89 5.12 15.99
N GLU A 31 4.62 5.43 15.99
CA GLU A 31 3.67 5.05 17.06
C GLU A 31 3.25 3.57 17.03
N GLN A 32 3.66 2.78 16.04
CA GLN A 32 3.29 1.36 15.97
C GLN A 32 3.95 0.54 17.08
N VAL A 33 3.15 -0.30 17.73
CA VAL A 33 3.59 -1.17 18.81
C VAL A 33 3.37 -2.65 18.48
N GLY A 34 4.19 -3.53 19.10
CA GLY A 34 4.04 -4.97 18.95
C GLY A 34 4.58 -5.56 17.65
N VAL A 35 5.27 -4.77 16.82
CA VAL A 35 5.91 -5.17 15.57
C VAL A 35 7.36 -4.68 15.52
N GLN A 36 8.16 -5.27 14.64
CA GLN A 36 9.46 -4.74 14.25
C GLN A 36 9.32 -3.97 12.95
N ILE A 37 9.81 -2.73 12.89
CA ILE A 37 9.65 -1.86 11.74
C ILE A 37 11.01 -1.49 11.17
N ASP A 38 11.14 -1.67 9.87
CA ASP A 38 12.15 -1.09 9.02
C ASP A 38 11.46 0.03 8.21
N TYR A 39 11.61 1.27 8.66
CA TYR A 39 10.97 2.42 8.02
C TYR A 39 11.92 3.05 7.00
N VAL A 40 11.52 3.02 5.73
CA VAL A 40 12.29 3.53 4.60
C VAL A 40 11.56 4.70 3.98
N VAL A 41 12.21 5.88 3.91
CA VAL A 41 11.68 7.03 3.18
C VAL A 41 12.54 7.31 1.95
N VAL A 42 11.91 7.39 0.79
CA VAL A 42 12.55 7.77 -0.48
C VAL A 42 12.00 9.12 -0.92
N ASP A 43 12.85 10.13 -0.86
CA ASP A 43 12.55 11.49 -1.27
C ASP A 43 13.10 11.77 -2.68
N GLY A 44 12.27 12.31 -3.55
CA GLY A 44 12.59 12.63 -4.94
C GLY A 44 13.41 13.91 -5.14
N ALA A 45 14.34 14.23 -4.23
CA ALA A 45 15.11 15.47 -4.18
C ALA A 45 14.23 16.72 -3.95
N SER A 46 13.42 16.68 -2.91
CA SER A 46 12.56 17.79 -2.48
C SER A 46 13.35 19.06 -2.14
N LYS A 47 12.69 20.22 -2.28
CA LYS A 47 13.27 21.55 -2.03
C LYS A 47 12.47 22.38 -1.01
N ASP A 48 11.54 21.77 -0.31
CA ASP A 48 10.60 22.39 0.62
C ASP A 48 10.94 22.16 2.11
N GLY A 49 12.20 21.82 2.42
CA GLY A 49 12.65 21.49 3.78
C GLY A 49 12.39 20.03 4.20
N THR A 50 12.04 19.15 3.25
CA THR A 50 11.79 17.73 3.53
C THR A 50 13.04 17.02 4.06
N VAL A 51 14.22 17.31 3.50
CA VAL A 51 15.49 16.68 3.91
C VAL A 51 15.83 17.01 5.36
N GLU A 52 15.59 18.24 5.78
CA GLU A 52 15.80 18.71 7.17
C GLU A 52 14.86 17.97 8.14
N ARG A 53 13.56 17.79 7.75
CA ARG A 53 12.59 17.04 8.55
C ARG A 53 12.98 15.57 8.67
N LEU A 54 13.46 14.93 7.59
CA LEU A 54 13.92 13.53 7.61
C LEU A 54 15.12 13.35 8.53
N ARG A 55 16.06 14.31 8.51
CA ARG A 55 17.23 14.29 9.39
C ARG A 55 16.82 14.43 10.85
N ALA A 56 15.98 15.41 11.16
CA ALA A 56 15.49 15.63 12.52
C ALA A 56 14.73 14.41 13.07
N PHE A 57 13.88 13.78 12.25
CA PHE A 57 13.19 12.55 12.63
C PHE A 57 14.17 11.39 12.88
N GLY A 58 15.21 11.25 12.05
CA GLY A 58 16.25 10.24 12.23
C GLY A 58 17.03 10.43 13.54
N GLU A 59 17.37 11.66 13.87
CA GLU A 59 18.05 12.02 15.14
C GLU A 59 17.14 11.71 16.35
N GLN A 60 15.86 12.01 16.27
CA GLN A 60 14.89 11.68 17.31
C GLN A 60 14.81 10.16 17.52
N VAL A 61 14.62 9.37 16.47
CA VAL A 61 14.55 7.90 16.56
C VAL A 61 15.83 7.31 17.15
N GLN A 62 17.01 7.81 16.76
CA GLN A 62 18.29 7.35 17.30
C GLN A 62 18.49 7.77 18.76
N GLY A 63 18.09 8.99 19.12
CA GLY A 63 18.21 9.51 20.49
C GLY A 63 17.37 8.70 21.49
N GLU A 64 16.20 8.24 21.09
CA GLU A 64 15.33 7.40 21.92
C GLU A 64 15.89 5.97 22.09
N LEU A 65 16.61 5.43 21.09
CA LEU A 65 17.34 4.16 21.20
C LEU A 65 18.53 4.25 22.17
N VAL A 66 19.22 5.42 22.25
CA VAL A 66 20.36 5.64 23.14
C VAL A 66 19.94 5.72 24.61
N GLN A 67 18.73 6.19 24.91
CA GLN A 67 18.20 6.25 26.28
C GLN A 67 17.62 4.93 26.80
N GLY A 68 17.71 3.85 25.98
CA GLY A 68 17.21 2.51 26.39
C GLY A 68 15.71 2.40 26.54
N GLN A 69 14.96 3.44 26.17
CA GLN A 69 13.51 3.44 26.12
C GLN A 69 13.11 3.14 24.66
N PRO A 70 12.43 2.00 24.38
CA PRO A 70 11.89 1.78 23.05
C PRO A 70 10.83 2.85 22.79
N VAL A 71 10.95 3.58 21.70
CA VAL A 71 9.86 4.41 21.20
C VAL A 71 8.63 3.50 21.13
N HIS A 72 7.69 3.72 22.05
CA HIS A 72 6.39 3.05 22.11
C HIS A 72 6.38 1.51 22.02
N GLY A 73 7.38 0.77 22.56
CA GLY A 73 7.32 -0.70 22.71
C GLY A 73 7.57 -1.52 21.45
N GLY A 74 7.95 -0.89 20.33
CA GLY A 74 8.39 -1.52 19.08
C GLY A 74 9.89 -1.31 18.83
N SER A 75 10.47 -2.08 17.91
CA SER A 75 11.81 -1.83 17.36
C SER A 75 11.63 -1.12 16.02
N LEU A 76 12.05 0.13 15.92
CA LEU A 76 12.02 0.94 14.70
C LEU A 76 13.44 1.23 14.22
N VAL A 77 13.77 0.83 13.00
CA VAL A 77 14.97 1.27 12.28
C VAL A 77 14.51 2.24 11.20
N PHE A 78 15.04 3.46 11.23
CA PHE A 78 14.72 4.49 10.24
C PHE A 78 15.86 4.68 9.26
N ARG A 79 15.54 4.65 7.98
CA ARG A 79 16.47 4.88 6.87
C ARG A 79 15.82 5.74 5.81
N TRP A 80 16.59 6.62 5.17
CA TRP A 80 16.07 7.45 4.11
C TRP A 80 17.14 7.78 3.07
N VAL A 81 16.70 8.15 1.88
CA VAL A 81 17.51 8.68 0.79
C VAL A 81 16.76 9.82 0.12
N SER A 82 17.50 10.87 -0.27
CA SER A 82 16.98 11.97 -1.08
C SER A 82 17.80 12.07 -2.35
N GLU A 83 17.18 11.74 -3.47
CA GLU A 83 17.81 11.76 -4.80
C GLU A 83 16.74 11.87 -5.89
N PRO A 84 17.09 12.40 -7.08
CA PRO A 84 16.15 12.46 -8.18
C PRO A 84 15.59 11.09 -8.56
N ASP A 85 14.30 11.04 -8.87
CA ASP A 85 13.61 9.87 -9.38
C ASP A 85 12.89 10.16 -10.71
N ARG A 86 12.40 9.10 -11.35
CA ARG A 86 11.62 9.16 -12.58
C ARG A 86 10.12 9.16 -12.31
N GLY A 87 9.70 9.45 -11.08
CA GLY A 87 8.33 9.51 -10.59
C GLY A 87 8.05 8.50 -9.48
N LEU A 88 6.83 8.57 -8.94
CA LEU A 88 6.33 7.85 -7.76
C LEU A 88 6.77 6.38 -7.71
N TYR A 89 6.58 5.64 -8.78
CA TYR A 89 6.84 4.18 -8.80
C TYR A 89 8.33 3.83 -8.92
N ASP A 90 9.16 4.74 -9.45
CA ASP A 90 10.61 4.59 -9.41
C ASP A 90 11.12 4.74 -7.96
N ALA A 91 10.60 5.73 -7.23
CA ALA A 91 10.87 5.89 -5.81
C ALA A 91 10.38 4.67 -4.99
N MET A 92 9.18 4.12 -5.31
CA MET A 92 8.70 2.89 -4.67
C MET A 92 9.60 1.69 -4.94
N ASN A 93 10.12 1.54 -6.16
CA ASN A 93 11.08 0.48 -6.49
C ASN A 93 12.40 0.64 -5.72
N LYS A 94 12.92 1.86 -5.58
CA LYS A 94 14.10 2.13 -4.74
C LYS A 94 13.83 1.72 -3.30
N GLY A 95 12.68 2.12 -2.75
CA GLY A 95 12.28 1.74 -1.39
C GLY A 95 12.13 0.23 -1.21
N LEU A 96 11.59 -0.49 -2.21
CA LEU A 96 11.50 -1.95 -2.20
C LEU A 96 12.88 -2.62 -2.16
N VAL A 97 13.85 -2.10 -2.91
CA VAL A 97 15.24 -2.59 -2.88
C VAL A 97 15.89 -2.34 -1.52
N MET A 98 15.58 -1.22 -0.87
CA MET A 98 16.09 -0.89 0.45
C MET A 98 15.43 -1.69 1.58
N ALA A 99 14.23 -2.22 1.37
CA ALA A 99 13.44 -2.93 2.37
C ALA A 99 14.15 -4.17 2.92
N GLN A 100 14.15 -4.37 4.25
CA GLN A 100 14.79 -5.48 4.94
C GLN A 100 13.81 -6.36 5.73
N GLY A 101 12.56 -5.89 5.93
CA GLY A 101 11.52 -6.64 6.62
C GLY A 101 11.09 -7.89 5.86
N ASP A 102 10.45 -8.82 6.56
CA ASP A 102 9.84 -10.01 5.95
C ASP A 102 8.62 -9.62 5.09
N TYR A 103 8.00 -8.49 5.42
CA TYR A 103 6.86 -7.89 4.73
C TYR A 103 7.19 -6.49 4.22
N VAL A 104 6.42 -6.04 3.24
CA VAL A 104 6.47 -4.65 2.77
C VAL A 104 5.06 -4.06 2.70
N LEU A 105 4.98 -2.80 3.13
CA LEU A 105 3.82 -1.93 3.03
C LEU A 105 4.26 -0.61 2.40
N PHE A 106 3.56 -0.16 1.37
CA PHE A 106 3.75 1.17 0.79
C PHE A 106 2.75 2.14 1.41
N LEU A 107 3.25 3.17 2.09
CA LEU A 107 2.45 4.20 2.74
C LEU A 107 2.93 5.57 2.25
N ASN A 108 2.15 6.22 1.39
CA ASN A 108 2.57 7.49 0.79
C ASN A 108 2.52 8.64 1.82
N ALA A 109 3.31 9.69 1.60
CA ALA A 109 3.18 10.92 2.37
C ALA A 109 1.74 11.48 2.23
N GLY A 110 1.11 11.77 3.37
CA GLY A 110 -0.30 12.14 3.46
C GLY A 110 -1.23 11.01 3.89
N ASP A 111 -0.79 9.76 3.86
CA ASP A 111 -1.56 8.63 4.39
C ASP A 111 -1.02 8.22 5.77
N THR A 112 -1.86 7.68 6.64
CA THR A 112 -1.44 7.23 7.99
C THR A 112 -1.96 5.83 8.29
N LEU A 113 -1.25 5.11 9.14
CA LEU A 113 -1.77 3.89 9.76
C LEU A 113 -2.96 4.24 10.69
N ALA A 114 -3.98 3.41 10.68
CA ALA A 114 -5.26 3.73 11.34
C ALA A 114 -5.16 3.88 12.87
N HIS A 115 -4.29 3.08 13.50
CA HIS A 115 -4.04 3.15 14.95
C HIS A 115 -2.73 2.44 15.31
N PRO A 116 -2.17 2.68 16.52
CA PRO A 116 -0.83 2.19 16.90
C PRO A 116 -0.64 0.67 16.92
N ARG A 117 -1.69 -0.12 16.93
CA ARG A 117 -1.64 -1.58 16.97
C ARG A 117 -2.06 -2.27 15.68
N VAL A 118 -2.37 -1.52 14.63
CA VAL A 118 -3.00 -2.08 13.41
C VAL A 118 -2.18 -3.22 12.79
N LEU A 119 -0.86 -3.10 12.76
CA LEU A 119 0.02 -4.15 12.22
C LEU A 119 0.17 -5.34 13.17
N ALA A 120 0.24 -5.11 14.47
CA ALA A 120 0.26 -6.18 15.47
C ALA A 120 -1.05 -6.99 15.48
N ASP A 121 -2.16 -6.32 15.29
CA ASP A 121 -3.47 -6.96 15.21
C ASP A 121 -3.59 -7.84 13.96
N LEU A 122 -3.12 -7.36 12.80
CA LEU A 122 -3.02 -8.18 11.58
C LEU A 122 -2.23 -9.46 11.82
N TRP A 123 -1.08 -9.35 12.49
CA TRP A 123 -0.23 -10.49 12.80
C TRP A 123 -0.89 -11.47 13.76
N SER A 124 -1.63 -10.96 14.75
CA SER A 124 -2.33 -11.79 15.74
C SER A 124 -3.48 -12.59 15.14
N GLU A 125 -4.19 -12.04 14.13
CA GLU A 125 -5.29 -12.73 13.46
C GLU A 125 -4.82 -13.94 12.66
N ARG A 126 -3.72 -13.82 11.94
CA ARG A 126 -3.16 -14.90 11.14
C ARG A 126 -1.67 -14.71 10.89
N LYS A 127 -0.83 -15.48 11.60
CA LYS A 127 0.62 -15.45 11.38
C LYS A 127 0.98 -16.07 10.02
N GLY A 128 1.90 -15.42 9.29
CA GLY A 128 2.56 -15.99 8.12
C GLY A 128 1.76 -15.98 6.82
N ALA A 129 0.64 -15.24 6.72
CA ALA A 129 -0.05 -15.03 5.45
C ALA A 129 0.89 -14.39 4.42
N ALA A 130 0.75 -14.73 3.13
CA ALA A 130 1.54 -14.09 2.08
C ALA A 130 1.14 -12.64 1.87
N VAL A 131 -0.15 -12.35 2.07
CA VAL A 131 -0.73 -11.01 1.95
C VAL A 131 -1.73 -10.79 3.07
N TYR A 132 -1.68 -9.62 3.69
CA TYR A 132 -2.75 -9.06 4.51
C TYR A 132 -3.33 -7.84 3.80
N TYR A 133 -4.64 -7.71 3.82
CA TYR A 133 -5.30 -6.54 3.25
C TYR A 133 -6.56 -6.20 4.03
N GLY A 134 -6.98 -4.95 3.95
CA GLY A 134 -8.16 -4.48 4.65
C GLY A 134 -8.75 -3.23 4.04
N GLN A 135 -9.53 -2.53 4.84
CA GLN A 135 -10.24 -1.32 4.44
C GLN A 135 -9.32 -0.10 4.54
N ALA A 136 -9.64 0.93 3.76
CA ALA A 136 -9.06 2.26 3.88
C ALA A 136 -10.18 3.27 4.20
N MET A 137 -9.96 4.13 5.19
CA MET A 137 -10.84 5.25 5.52
C MET A 137 -10.39 6.47 4.75
N VAL A 138 -11.27 7.09 3.99
CA VAL A 138 -10.97 8.36 3.30
C VAL A 138 -11.11 9.49 4.30
N VAL A 139 -10.09 10.36 4.36
CA VAL A 139 -10.07 11.55 5.22
C VAL A 139 -9.90 12.81 4.39
N GLU A 140 -10.52 13.90 4.84
CA GLU A 140 -10.47 15.20 4.16
C GLU A 140 -9.11 15.89 4.35
N SER A 141 -8.49 15.69 5.51
CA SER A 141 -7.16 16.19 5.88
C SER A 141 -6.56 15.27 6.94
N MET A 142 -5.27 15.44 7.23
CA MET A 142 -4.58 14.68 8.28
C MET A 142 -5.17 15.00 9.65
N GLY A 143 -5.69 13.97 10.33
CA GLY A 143 -6.43 14.12 11.60
C GLY A 143 -7.78 14.84 11.45
N GLY A 144 -8.23 15.06 10.21
CA GLY A 144 -9.49 15.70 9.89
C GLY A 144 -10.68 14.74 9.84
N ARG A 145 -11.79 15.25 9.29
CA ARG A 145 -13.04 14.51 9.21
C ARG A 145 -12.92 13.26 8.33
N GLU A 146 -13.42 12.14 8.84
CA GLU A 146 -13.61 10.93 8.05
C GLU A 146 -14.76 11.12 7.06
N LEU A 147 -14.48 10.82 5.78
CA LEU A 147 -15.45 10.92 4.69
C LEU A 147 -16.16 9.59 4.42
N GLY A 148 -15.66 8.50 5.03
CA GLY A 148 -16.20 7.15 4.91
C GLY A 148 -15.20 6.17 4.30
N LEU A 149 -15.58 4.89 4.29
CA LEU A 149 -14.74 3.85 3.72
C LEU A 149 -14.55 4.04 2.21
N ARG A 150 -13.31 3.85 1.75
CA ARG A 150 -12.98 3.89 0.32
C ARG A 150 -13.79 2.86 -0.45
N LYS A 151 -14.44 3.28 -1.52
CA LYS A 151 -15.25 2.41 -2.41
C LYS A 151 -14.49 2.07 -3.70
N PRO A 152 -14.68 0.87 -4.25
CA PRO A 152 -15.44 -0.28 -3.71
C PRO A 152 -14.76 -0.87 -2.48
N LEU A 153 -15.53 -1.53 -1.60
CA LEU A 153 -14.99 -2.22 -0.44
C LEU A 153 -14.14 -3.43 -0.87
N PRO A 154 -13.10 -3.78 -0.10
CA PRO A 154 -12.32 -4.99 -0.33
C PRO A 154 -13.21 -6.24 -0.28
N PRO A 155 -13.03 -7.21 -1.19
CA PRO A 155 -13.74 -8.48 -1.13
C PRO A 155 -13.18 -9.35 0.00
N GLN A 156 -13.98 -10.25 0.57
CA GLN A 156 -13.52 -11.23 1.57
C GLN A 156 -12.49 -12.22 1.01
N HIS A 157 -12.55 -12.50 -0.29
CA HIS A 157 -11.62 -13.37 -1.00
C HIS A 157 -10.97 -12.59 -2.15
N LEU A 158 -9.75 -12.11 -1.92
CA LEU A 158 -8.99 -11.35 -2.90
C LEU A 158 -8.11 -12.29 -3.72
N ASN A 159 -8.22 -12.17 -5.04
CA ASN A 159 -7.32 -12.76 -6.01
C ASN A 159 -7.10 -11.79 -7.18
N TRP A 160 -6.23 -12.12 -8.11
CA TRP A 160 -5.94 -11.23 -9.24
C TRP A 160 -7.17 -10.92 -10.10
N ARG A 161 -8.18 -11.84 -10.18
CA ARG A 161 -9.43 -11.63 -10.93
C ARG A 161 -10.36 -10.62 -10.24
N SER A 162 -10.20 -10.41 -8.93
CA SER A 162 -11.00 -9.40 -8.19
C SER A 162 -10.76 -7.99 -8.70
N LEU A 163 -9.57 -7.72 -9.26
CA LEU A 163 -9.16 -6.41 -9.76
C LEU A 163 -9.67 -6.11 -11.18
N ARG A 164 -10.38 -7.03 -11.84
CA ARG A 164 -10.84 -6.85 -13.24
C ARG A 164 -11.79 -5.66 -13.44
N PHE A 165 -12.41 -5.17 -12.38
CA PHE A 165 -13.30 -4.00 -12.41
C PHE A 165 -12.63 -2.75 -11.81
N GLY A 166 -11.36 -2.80 -11.50
CA GLY A 166 -10.58 -1.70 -10.93
C GLY A 166 -9.99 -2.02 -9.57
N MET A 167 -9.50 -0.99 -8.89
CA MET A 167 -8.84 -1.10 -7.60
C MET A 167 -9.85 -1.33 -6.48
N VAL A 168 -10.00 -2.57 -6.05
CA VAL A 168 -10.89 -2.98 -4.94
C VAL A 168 -10.21 -2.95 -3.57
N VAL A 169 -8.89 -2.83 -3.52
CA VAL A 169 -8.08 -2.66 -2.31
C VAL A 169 -7.15 -1.48 -2.54
N SER A 170 -6.98 -0.60 -1.57
CA SER A 170 -5.93 0.43 -1.61
C SER A 170 -4.57 -0.23 -1.44
N HIS A 171 -3.55 0.16 -2.23
CA HIS A 171 -2.22 -0.41 -2.06
C HIS A 171 -1.61 -0.06 -0.69
N GLN A 172 -2.03 1.04 -0.06
CA GLN A 172 -1.65 1.41 1.31
C GLN A 172 -2.29 0.49 2.37
N ALA A 173 -3.35 -0.24 2.02
CA ALA A 173 -3.99 -1.25 2.88
C ALA A 173 -3.67 -2.69 2.42
N PHE A 174 -2.49 -2.88 1.81
CA PHE A 174 -2.03 -4.16 1.26
C PHE A 174 -0.60 -4.44 1.70
N VAL A 175 -0.44 -5.35 2.66
CA VAL A 175 0.85 -5.78 3.21
C VAL A 175 1.20 -7.12 2.60
N ILE A 176 2.34 -7.24 1.94
CA ILE A 176 2.76 -8.45 1.22
C ILE A 176 4.12 -8.94 1.72
N LYS A 177 4.35 -10.26 1.75
CA LYS A 177 5.68 -10.80 1.96
C LYS A 177 6.66 -10.19 0.96
N ARG A 178 7.77 -9.65 1.45
CA ARG A 178 8.77 -8.96 0.63
C ARG A 178 9.29 -9.84 -0.52
N GLU A 179 9.52 -11.12 -0.27
CA GLU A 179 9.94 -12.09 -1.30
C GLU A 179 8.92 -12.28 -2.43
N ARG A 180 7.68 -11.86 -2.24
CA ARG A 180 6.57 -11.92 -3.21
C ARG A 180 6.21 -10.57 -3.80
N ALA A 181 6.80 -9.49 -3.29
CA ALA A 181 6.61 -8.14 -3.82
C ALA A 181 7.45 -7.96 -5.09
N LEU A 182 6.79 -7.87 -6.23
CA LEU A 182 7.42 -7.63 -7.50
C LEU A 182 7.77 -6.13 -7.65
N PRO A 183 8.76 -5.75 -8.48
CA PRO A 183 8.97 -4.33 -8.79
C PRO A 183 7.77 -3.76 -9.58
N TYR A 184 7.49 -2.47 -9.38
CA TYR A 184 6.54 -1.73 -10.20
C TYR A 184 7.02 -1.59 -11.63
N ASP A 185 6.11 -1.73 -12.61
CA ASP A 185 6.41 -1.53 -14.02
C ASP A 185 6.38 -0.02 -14.35
N LEU A 186 7.55 0.54 -14.65
CA LEU A 186 7.74 1.97 -14.87
C LEU A 186 7.18 2.50 -16.20
N GLN A 187 6.64 1.62 -17.05
CA GLN A 187 5.85 2.08 -18.21
C GLN A 187 4.56 2.80 -17.76
N TYR A 188 4.04 2.48 -16.57
CA TYR A 188 2.87 3.10 -15.99
C TYR A 188 3.28 4.18 -14.99
N ARG A 189 2.67 5.37 -15.09
CA ARG A 189 3.05 6.54 -14.31
C ARG A 189 2.05 6.93 -13.23
N ILE A 190 0.81 6.45 -13.34
CA ILE A 190 -0.30 6.88 -12.49
C ILE A 190 -1.00 5.70 -11.81
N CYS A 191 -1.08 4.54 -12.49
CA CYS A 191 -1.85 3.38 -12.04
C CYS A 191 -0.99 2.09 -11.99
N ALA A 192 0.34 2.19 -11.85
CA ALA A 192 1.20 1.00 -11.74
C ALA A 192 0.89 0.15 -10.49
N ASP A 193 0.27 0.72 -9.48
CA ASP A 193 -0.22 0.02 -8.28
C ASP A 193 -1.24 -1.08 -8.64
N ILE A 194 -2.14 -0.82 -9.58
CA ILE A 194 -3.10 -1.83 -10.07
C ILE A 194 -2.37 -2.97 -10.78
N ASP A 195 -1.47 -2.65 -11.71
CA ASP A 195 -0.64 -3.64 -12.41
C ASP A 195 0.17 -4.48 -11.43
N TRP A 196 0.80 -3.81 -10.47
CA TRP A 196 1.62 -4.44 -9.43
C TRP A 196 0.81 -5.44 -8.60
N MET A 197 -0.36 -5.03 -8.09
CA MET A 197 -1.20 -5.91 -7.29
C MET A 197 -1.70 -7.11 -8.10
N ILE A 198 -2.10 -6.91 -9.36
CA ILE A 198 -2.51 -8.01 -10.25
C ILE A 198 -1.37 -9.02 -10.43
N ARG A 199 -0.14 -8.55 -10.70
CA ARG A 199 1.04 -9.41 -10.89
C ARG A 199 1.40 -10.15 -9.62
N CYS A 200 1.44 -9.47 -8.47
CA CYS A 200 1.73 -10.09 -7.18
C CYS A 200 0.69 -11.16 -6.81
N LEU A 201 -0.60 -10.84 -6.93
CA LEU A 201 -1.67 -11.79 -6.64
C LEU A 201 -1.71 -12.95 -7.63
N ARG A 202 -1.37 -12.73 -8.90
CA ARG A 202 -1.29 -13.79 -9.90
C ARG A 202 -0.15 -14.75 -9.62
N ALA A 203 0.99 -14.25 -9.13
CA ALA A 203 2.12 -15.08 -8.72
C ALA A 203 1.83 -15.93 -7.46
N LEU A 204 0.77 -15.60 -6.71
CA LEU A 204 0.30 -16.38 -5.55
C LEU A 204 -0.82 -17.37 -5.90
N ASP A 205 -1.39 -17.30 -7.12
CA ASP A 205 -2.48 -18.18 -7.56
C ASP A 205 -1.95 -19.55 -7.98
N PRO A 206 -2.23 -20.64 -7.23
CA PRO A 206 -1.78 -21.99 -7.59
C PRO A 206 -2.25 -22.43 -8.99
N GLY A 207 -3.41 -21.95 -9.44
CA GLY A 207 -3.94 -22.25 -10.77
C GLY A 207 -3.21 -21.51 -11.92
N ALA A 208 -2.37 -20.51 -11.61
CA ALA A 208 -1.54 -19.81 -12.58
C ALA A 208 -0.12 -20.40 -12.69
N LEU A 209 0.28 -21.17 -11.69
CA LEU A 209 1.59 -21.80 -11.57
C LEU A 209 1.42 -23.29 -11.86
N GLY A 210 1.51 -23.91 -12.87
CA GLY A 210 1.33 -25.34 -13.19
C GLY A 210 1.41 -26.36 -12.01
N PRO A 211 1.06 -27.61 -12.22
CA PRO A 211 0.82 -28.59 -11.15
C PRO A 211 2.03 -28.93 -10.27
N GLU A 212 3.23 -28.57 -10.68
CA GLU A 212 4.47 -28.87 -9.92
C GLU A 212 4.71 -27.96 -8.71
N VAL A 213 4.00 -26.83 -8.60
CA VAL A 213 4.21 -25.83 -7.51
C VAL A 213 3.22 -26.00 -6.35
N VAL A 214 2.32 -26.96 -6.43
CA VAL A 214 1.23 -27.19 -5.44
C VAL A 214 1.73 -27.76 -4.08
N SER A 215 3.00 -28.06 -3.91
CA SER A 215 3.51 -28.70 -2.67
C SER A 215 3.92 -27.72 -1.56
N SER A 216 3.96 -26.42 -1.79
CA SER A 216 4.16 -25.47 -0.69
C SER A 216 2.79 -25.01 -0.18
N LYS A 217 2.52 -25.18 1.14
CA LYS A 217 1.35 -24.68 1.88
C LYS A 217 0.87 -23.37 1.23
N ALA A 218 -0.37 -23.38 0.67
CA ALA A 218 -0.95 -22.24 0.00
C ALA A 218 -0.74 -20.99 0.86
N LEU A 219 0.17 -20.13 0.42
CA LEU A 219 0.49 -18.88 1.10
C LEU A 219 -0.79 -18.05 1.08
N GLY A 220 -1.52 -18.05 2.20
CA GLY A 220 -2.86 -17.48 2.27
C GLY A 220 -2.86 -15.97 2.05
N VAL A 221 -3.92 -15.50 1.41
CA VAL A 221 -4.29 -14.09 1.37
C VAL A 221 -5.30 -13.87 2.49
N HIS A 222 -5.02 -13.00 3.45
CA HIS A 222 -5.84 -12.77 4.64
C HIS A 222 -6.54 -11.42 4.57
N PHE A 223 -7.88 -11.43 4.65
CA PHE A 223 -8.69 -10.23 4.78
C PHE A 223 -8.87 -9.89 6.26
N ALA A 224 -8.46 -8.70 6.63
CA ALA A 224 -8.77 -8.10 7.92
C ALA A 224 -9.98 -7.16 7.74
N ASP A 225 -11.11 -7.50 8.35
CA ASP A 225 -12.34 -6.69 8.25
C ASP A 225 -12.25 -5.47 9.17
N ARG A 226 -11.27 -4.63 8.89
CA ARG A 226 -10.98 -3.39 9.63
C ARG A 226 -10.30 -2.35 8.76
N VAL A 227 -10.30 -1.11 9.23
CA VAL A 227 -9.54 -0.01 8.64
C VAL A 227 -8.06 -0.20 8.98
N LEU A 228 -7.21 -0.28 7.96
CA LEU A 228 -5.75 -0.36 8.12
C LEU A 228 -5.09 1.00 8.00
N VAL A 229 -5.63 1.86 7.14
CA VAL A 229 -5.05 3.18 6.84
C VAL A 229 -6.11 4.26 6.73
N HIS A 230 -5.73 5.48 7.07
CA HIS A 230 -6.43 6.68 6.67
C HIS A 230 -5.80 7.17 5.36
N PHE A 231 -6.61 7.27 4.34
CA PHE A 231 -6.23 7.64 2.98
C PHE A 231 -6.63 9.09 2.73
N LEU A 232 -5.67 9.95 2.43
CA LEU A 232 -5.93 11.35 2.13
C LEU A 232 -6.59 11.50 0.76
N ASP A 233 -7.74 12.18 0.71
CA ASP A 233 -8.43 12.45 -0.56
C ASP A 233 -7.62 13.40 -1.46
N GLY A 234 -7.81 13.28 -2.78
CA GLY A 234 -7.16 14.18 -3.74
C GLY A 234 -5.81 13.74 -4.30
N GLY A 235 -5.43 12.46 -4.16
CA GLY A 235 -4.19 11.90 -4.68
C GLY A 235 -4.00 12.06 -6.21
N LEU A 236 -2.80 11.70 -6.71
CA LEU A 236 -2.33 11.90 -8.10
C LEU A 236 -3.32 11.41 -9.18
N SER A 237 -3.95 10.25 -8.97
CA SER A 237 -4.93 9.68 -9.90
C SER A 237 -6.21 10.52 -10.02
N SER A 238 -6.61 11.17 -8.92
CA SER A 238 -7.73 12.10 -8.88
C SER A 238 -7.44 13.40 -9.64
N GLN A 239 -6.21 13.88 -9.54
CA GLN A 239 -5.75 15.10 -10.24
C GLN A 239 -5.58 14.88 -11.75
N ARG A 240 -5.18 13.66 -12.17
CA ARG A 240 -4.87 13.31 -13.57
C ARG A 240 -5.86 12.29 -14.16
N ARG A 241 -7.15 12.48 -13.90
CA ARG A 241 -8.23 11.52 -14.24
C ARG A 241 -8.18 10.93 -15.64
N LYS A 242 -8.04 11.78 -16.69
CA LYS A 242 -8.02 11.32 -18.08
C LYS A 242 -6.84 10.39 -18.37
N ALA A 243 -5.66 10.73 -17.89
CA ALA A 243 -4.46 9.92 -18.06
C ALA A 243 -4.55 8.62 -17.24
N ALA A 244 -5.06 8.68 -16.00
CA ALA A 244 -5.31 7.52 -15.16
C ALA A 244 -6.32 6.53 -15.81
N TRP A 245 -7.38 7.04 -16.43
CA TRP A 245 -8.34 6.21 -17.17
C TRP A 245 -7.71 5.48 -18.36
N LYS A 246 -6.90 6.18 -19.16
CA LYS A 246 -6.19 5.59 -20.29
C LYS A 246 -5.20 4.51 -19.83
N GLU A 247 -4.42 4.80 -18.82
CA GLU A 247 -3.43 3.86 -18.27
C GLU A 247 -4.11 2.62 -17.67
N ARG A 248 -5.18 2.82 -16.89
CA ARG A 248 -6.00 1.71 -16.37
C ARG A 248 -6.56 0.84 -17.50
N PHE A 249 -7.09 1.43 -18.55
CA PHE A 249 -7.62 0.67 -19.68
C PHE A 249 -6.55 -0.21 -20.33
N LEU A 250 -5.32 0.30 -20.51
CA LEU A 250 -4.19 -0.44 -21.04
C LEU A 250 -3.79 -1.60 -20.11
N ILE A 251 -3.68 -1.34 -18.80
CA ILE A 251 -3.38 -2.36 -17.79
C ILE A 251 -4.42 -3.49 -17.83
N MET A 252 -5.70 -3.13 -17.77
CA MET A 252 -6.79 -4.11 -17.78
C MET A 252 -6.81 -4.92 -19.09
N SER A 253 -6.57 -4.28 -20.24
CA SER A 253 -6.48 -4.97 -21.53
C SER A 253 -5.31 -5.97 -21.57
N ARG A 254 -4.17 -5.61 -20.98
CA ARG A 254 -2.99 -6.49 -20.90
C ARG A 254 -3.25 -7.73 -20.05
N HIS A 255 -3.90 -7.56 -18.89
CA HIS A 255 -4.09 -8.66 -17.92
C HIS A 255 -5.30 -9.54 -18.20
N TYR A 256 -6.38 -8.99 -18.75
CA TYR A 256 -7.65 -9.71 -18.91
C TYR A 256 -8.08 -9.86 -20.37
N GLY A 257 -7.32 -9.31 -21.32
CA GLY A 257 -7.63 -9.27 -22.73
C GLY A 257 -8.52 -8.08 -23.12
N PRO A 258 -8.36 -7.52 -24.32
CA PRO A 258 -9.05 -6.29 -24.73
C PRO A 258 -10.57 -6.46 -24.83
N LEU A 259 -11.05 -7.60 -25.28
CA LEU A 259 -12.48 -7.87 -25.39
C LEU A 259 -13.15 -7.97 -24.01
N ASN A 260 -12.57 -8.74 -23.10
CA ASN A 260 -13.06 -8.83 -21.72
C ASN A 260 -13.01 -7.48 -21.01
N ASN A 261 -11.96 -6.69 -21.25
CA ASN A 261 -11.85 -5.36 -20.67
C ASN A 261 -12.96 -4.43 -21.20
N LEU A 262 -13.26 -4.48 -22.49
CA LEU A 262 -14.36 -3.70 -23.07
C LEU A 262 -15.71 -4.07 -22.45
N LEU A 263 -16.00 -5.38 -22.29
CA LEU A 263 -17.20 -5.88 -21.62
C LEU A 263 -17.26 -5.42 -20.16
N ASN A 264 -16.15 -5.50 -19.43
CA ASN A 264 -16.07 -5.05 -18.04
C ASN A 264 -16.32 -3.54 -17.91
N HIS A 265 -15.77 -2.73 -18.81
CA HIS A 265 -16.03 -1.28 -18.84
C HIS A 265 -17.48 -0.97 -19.20
N GLY A 266 -18.05 -1.68 -20.16
CA GLY A 266 -19.48 -1.58 -20.48
C GLY A 266 -20.36 -1.88 -19.25
N TRP A 267 -20.05 -2.94 -18.51
CA TRP A 267 -20.73 -3.26 -17.26
C TRP A 267 -20.59 -2.16 -16.19
N ILE A 268 -19.40 -1.58 -16.03
CA ILE A 268 -19.19 -0.46 -15.09
C ILE A 268 -20.09 0.73 -15.45
N VAL A 269 -20.16 1.08 -16.73
CA VAL A 269 -21.03 2.17 -17.23
C VAL A 269 -22.50 1.85 -16.98
N ILE A 270 -22.95 0.65 -17.34
CA ILE A 270 -24.32 0.18 -17.10
C ILE A 270 -24.66 0.26 -15.61
N ARG A 271 -23.79 -0.26 -14.76
CA ARG A 271 -23.99 -0.22 -13.29
C ARG A 271 -24.04 1.22 -12.76
N TYR A 272 -23.22 2.13 -13.29
CA TYR A 272 -23.24 3.54 -12.92
C TYR A 272 -24.57 4.20 -13.30
N VAL A 273 -25.07 3.93 -14.51
CA VAL A 273 -26.37 4.43 -14.99
C VAL A 273 -27.52 3.86 -14.18
N LEU A 274 -27.52 2.52 -13.96
CA LEU A 274 -28.59 1.85 -13.19
C LEU A 274 -28.66 2.36 -11.74
N ARG A 275 -27.54 2.61 -11.08
CA ARG A 275 -27.51 3.19 -9.72
C ARG A 275 -28.15 4.57 -9.63
N ARG A 276 -28.19 5.31 -10.73
CA ARG A 276 -28.86 6.61 -10.77
C ARG A 276 -30.38 6.48 -10.76
N PHE A 277 -30.89 5.35 -11.22
CA PHE A 277 -32.35 5.07 -11.31
C PHE A 277 -32.84 4.07 -10.26
N VAL A 278 -31.95 3.24 -9.71
CA VAL A 278 -32.26 2.21 -8.71
C VAL A 278 -31.25 2.33 -7.57
N PRO A 279 -31.57 3.07 -6.48
CA PRO A 279 -30.60 3.39 -5.41
C PRO A 279 -29.95 2.17 -4.71
N ASN A 280 -30.59 1.00 -4.75
CA ASN A 280 -30.12 -0.25 -4.11
C ASN A 280 -29.61 -1.30 -5.12
N PHE A 281 -29.27 -0.91 -6.34
CA PHE A 281 -28.68 -1.84 -7.30
C PHE A 281 -27.24 -2.19 -6.87
N ALA A 282 -27.03 -3.48 -6.51
CA ALA A 282 -25.77 -4.00 -5.96
C ALA A 282 -24.64 -4.12 -7.01
#